data_1bbf6047c142aa0d4e78e2944fc2eabe
#
_entry.id   1bbf6047c142aa0d4e78e2944fc2eabe
#
_cell.length_a   1.000
_cell.length_b   1.000
_cell.length_c   1.000
_cell.angle_alpha   90.00
_cell.angle_beta   90.00
_cell.angle_gamma   90.00
#
_symmetry.space_group_name_H-M   'P 1'
#
loop_
_entity.id
_entity.type
_entity.pdbx_description
1 polymer ?
#
loop_
_entity_poly.entity_id
_entity_poly.type
_entity_poly.pdbx_seq_one_letter_code
_entity_poly.pdbx_strand_id
1 'polypeptide(L)'
;MKVLFLIQGWDVAASRYRVLQYIPYMKSNGVDAMVSLYPRTFKENIHFFNALPQYDIVFLQRKRFNQPRLGLLRGRAKRIVYDFDDAVMYRNSKGKDPISQTRRRRFVQMIRASNFVIAGNEFLKSQVLPFNPNVEVIPTSIDEERYYLKDHSIKKEKVTIGWIGDHGSIHYLEKMRPIFEGIGKRFPHSELKIVCDIFFDCEEIHIVKKPWKSEEEVADLQSFDIGLMPLVDDPWSWGKCGLKIIQYQGVGVPVVCTPVGINRDLVEDGVNGLWATTQEEWEEKLSVLIENHALR
;
A
#
# COMPACT_ATOMS: atom_id res chain seq x y z
N MET A 1 -5.62 -13.60 -25.83
CA MET A 1 -4.30 -13.12 -25.40
C MET A 1 -3.92 -13.84 -24.11
N LYS A 2 -2.69 -14.41 -24.06
CA LYS A 2 -2.22 -15.17 -22.89
C LYS A 2 -1.23 -14.35 -22.06
N VAL A 3 -1.56 -14.10 -20.79
CA VAL A 3 -0.79 -13.24 -19.90
C VAL A 3 -0.35 -13.99 -18.64
N LEU A 4 0.95 -13.91 -18.31
CA LEU A 4 1.49 -14.42 -17.07
C LEU A 4 1.70 -13.27 -16.08
N PHE A 5 0.96 -13.28 -14.96
CA PHE A 5 1.12 -12.34 -13.86
C PHE A 5 2.02 -12.95 -12.79
N LEU A 6 3.18 -12.32 -12.55
CA LEU A 6 4.09 -12.69 -11.47
C LEU A 6 3.91 -11.77 -10.28
N ILE A 7 3.45 -12.32 -9.19
CA ILE A 7 3.13 -11.61 -7.95
C ILE A 7 4.08 -11.95 -6.80
N GLN A 8 4.11 -11.10 -5.77
CA GLN A 8 4.98 -11.28 -4.61
C GLN A 8 4.46 -12.32 -3.61
N GLY A 9 3.16 -12.45 -3.47
CA GLY A 9 2.47 -13.36 -2.57
C GLY A 9 0.95 -13.20 -2.70
N TRP A 10 0.19 -14.21 -2.34
CA TRP A 10 -1.28 -14.20 -2.44
C TRP A 10 -1.92 -13.19 -1.48
N ASP A 11 -1.35 -13.05 -0.27
CA ASP A 11 -1.86 -12.14 0.78
C ASP A 11 -1.18 -10.77 0.80
N VAL A 12 -0.19 -10.56 -0.09
CA VAL A 12 0.49 -9.26 -0.19
C VAL A 12 -0.45 -8.21 -0.75
N ALA A 13 -0.65 -7.11 -0.04
CA ALA A 13 -1.58 -6.03 -0.42
C ALA A 13 -1.38 -5.58 -1.88
N ALA A 14 -0.14 -5.32 -2.31
CA ALA A 14 0.15 -4.97 -3.69
C ALA A 14 -0.35 -6.02 -4.70
N SER A 15 -0.19 -7.31 -4.40
CA SER A 15 -0.68 -8.38 -5.28
C SER A 15 -2.21 -8.42 -5.33
N ARG A 16 -2.86 -8.23 -4.19
CA ARG A 16 -4.33 -8.25 -4.08
C ARG A 16 -4.94 -7.08 -4.85
N TYR A 17 -4.47 -5.84 -4.58
CA TYR A 17 -5.07 -4.61 -5.11
C TYR A 17 -4.58 -4.17 -6.48
N ARG A 18 -3.46 -4.73 -6.98
CA ARG A 18 -2.96 -4.36 -8.31
C ARG A 18 -3.05 -5.47 -9.34
N VAL A 19 -3.30 -6.71 -8.91
CA VAL A 19 -3.37 -7.86 -9.82
C VAL A 19 -4.60 -8.71 -9.55
N LEU A 20 -4.71 -9.30 -8.36
CA LEU A 20 -5.65 -10.39 -8.12
C LEU A 20 -7.11 -9.98 -8.25
N GLN A 21 -7.48 -8.79 -7.78
CA GLN A 21 -8.86 -8.28 -7.89
C GLN A 21 -9.32 -8.10 -9.34
N TYR A 22 -8.41 -7.90 -10.30
CA TYR A 22 -8.74 -7.72 -11.71
C TYR A 22 -8.79 -9.02 -12.51
N ILE A 23 -8.29 -10.14 -11.97
CA ILE A 23 -8.20 -11.41 -12.71
C ILE A 23 -9.58 -11.92 -13.18
N PRO A 24 -10.66 -11.89 -12.35
CA PRO A 24 -11.99 -12.28 -12.81
C PRO A 24 -12.46 -11.46 -14.01
N TYR A 25 -12.35 -10.14 -13.92
CA TYR A 25 -12.72 -9.22 -14.99
C TYR A 25 -11.89 -9.43 -16.26
N MET A 26 -10.58 -9.63 -16.16
CA MET A 26 -9.73 -9.91 -17.33
C MET A 26 -10.15 -11.21 -18.02
N LYS A 27 -10.44 -12.26 -17.25
CA LYS A 27 -10.88 -13.55 -17.79
C LYS A 27 -12.23 -13.45 -18.50
N SER A 28 -13.19 -12.72 -17.93
CA SER A 28 -14.50 -12.50 -18.56
C SER A 28 -14.39 -11.69 -19.86
N ASN A 29 -13.33 -10.91 -20.02
CA ASN A 29 -13.00 -10.16 -21.24
C ASN A 29 -12.02 -10.88 -22.17
N GLY A 30 -11.90 -12.20 -22.10
CA GLY A 30 -11.14 -13.03 -23.05
C GLY A 30 -9.62 -13.01 -22.87
N VAL A 31 -9.12 -12.59 -21.69
CA VAL A 31 -7.71 -12.72 -21.35
C VAL A 31 -7.47 -14.05 -20.65
N ASP A 32 -6.60 -14.89 -21.23
CA ASP A 32 -6.08 -16.09 -20.58
C ASP A 32 -5.03 -15.68 -19.52
N ALA A 33 -5.53 -15.32 -18.34
CA ALA A 33 -4.74 -14.79 -17.24
C ALA A 33 -4.25 -15.91 -16.32
N MET A 34 -2.94 -16.14 -16.33
CA MET A 34 -2.23 -17.06 -15.41
C MET A 34 -1.54 -16.25 -14.32
N VAL A 35 -1.74 -16.62 -13.06
CA VAL A 35 -1.07 -16.00 -11.91
C VAL A 35 -0.09 -16.98 -11.29
N SER A 36 1.13 -16.50 -11.00
CA SER A 36 2.17 -17.32 -10.37
C SER A 36 3.01 -16.47 -9.41
N LEU A 37 3.56 -17.12 -8.41
CA LEU A 37 4.59 -16.53 -7.56
C LEU A 37 5.93 -16.46 -8.30
N TYR A 38 6.78 -15.54 -7.86
CA TYR A 38 8.17 -15.50 -8.34
C TYR A 38 8.91 -16.79 -8.00
N PRO A 39 9.65 -17.40 -8.98
CA PRO A 39 10.40 -18.62 -8.73
C PRO A 39 11.49 -18.39 -7.69
N ARG A 40 11.59 -19.31 -6.73
CA ARG A 40 12.54 -19.28 -5.61
C ARG A 40 13.70 -20.25 -5.80
N THR A 41 13.39 -21.47 -6.23
CA THR A 41 14.38 -22.54 -6.42
C THR A 41 15.01 -22.51 -7.81
N PHE A 42 16.12 -23.21 -8.00
CA PHE A 42 16.78 -23.33 -9.31
C PHE A 42 15.87 -24.03 -10.34
N LYS A 43 15.18 -25.11 -9.95
CA LYS A 43 14.24 -25.84 -10.83
C LYS A 43 13.08 -24.95 -11.25
N GLU A 44 12.47 -24.21 -10.32
CA GLU A 44 11.40 -23.27 -10.63
C GLU A 44 11.86 -22.18 -11.60
N ASN A 45 13.09 -21.67 -11.44
CA ASN A 45 13.65 -20.66 -12.37
C ASN A 45 13.82 -21.24 -13.78
N ILE A 46 14.34 -22.48 -13.93
CA ILE A 46 14.45 -23.12 -15.26
C ILE A 46 13.07 -23.26 -15.88
N HIS A 47 12.10 -23.81 -15.12
CA HIS A 47 10.72 -24.00 -15.61
C HIS A 47 10.11 -22.66 -16.02
N PHE A 48 10.21 -21.64 -15.18
CA PHE A 48 9.71 -20.32 -15.45
C PHE A 48 10.27 -19.74 -16.74
N PHE A 49 11.60 -19.67 -16.90
CA PHE A 49 12.19 -19.10 -18.10
C PHE A 49 11.87 -19.91 -19.36
N ASN A 50 11.74 -21.23 -19.29
CA ASN A 50 11.35 -22.07 -20.42
C ASN A 50 9.88 -21.88 -20.81
N ALA A 51 9.02 -21.51 -19.87
CA ALA A 51 7.60 -21.28 -20.13
C ALA A 51 7.31 -19.90 -20.74
N LEU A 52 8.22 -18.91 -20.63
CA LEU A 52 7.98 -17.52 -21.07
C LEU A 52 7.52 -17.39 -22.53
N PRO A 53 8.08 -18.13 -23.53
CA PRO A 53 7.70 -17.94 -24.93
C PRO A 53 6.21 -18.27 -25.23
N GLN A 54 5.53 -19.02 -24.38
CA GLN A 54 4.11 -19.34 -24.57
C GLN A 54 3.17 -18.19 -24.22
N TYR A 55 3.64 -17.14 -23.51
CA TYR A 55 2.84 -15.99 -23.12
C TYR A 55 3.05 -14.81 -24.07
N ASP A 56 1.96 -14.08 -24.33
CA ASP A 56 2.03 -12.86 -25.13
C ASP A 56 2.57 -11.69 -24.30
N ILE A 57 2.25 -11.69 -23.01
CA ILE A 57 2.70 -10.69 -22.03
C ILE A 57 3.16 -11.40 -20.74
N VAL A 58 4.29 -10.93 -20.21
CA VAL A 58 4.77 -11.24 -18.86
C VAL A 58 4.63 -9.98 -18.02
N PHE A 59 3.69 -10.00 -17.08
CA PHE A 59 3.44 -8.92 -16.14
C PHE A 59 4.24 -9.17 -14.85
N LEU A 60 5.08 -8.21 -14.47
CA LEU A 60 6.01 -8.33 -13.35
C LEU A 60 5.69 -7.29 -12.28
N GLN A 61 5.32 -7.74 -11.09
CA GLN A 61 5.03 -6.86 -9.97
C GLN A 61 6.26 -6.60 -9.11
N ARG A 62 6.70 -5.32 -9.00
CA ARG A 62 7.76 -4.80 -8.09
C ARG A 62 9.14 -5.48 -8.17
N LYS A 63 9.26 -6.70 -8.68
CA LYS A 63 10.52 -7.46 -8.67
C LYS A 63 11.57 -6.83 -9.56
N ARG A 64 12.77 -6.65 -9.03
CA ARG A 64 13.95 -6.19 -9.76
C ARG A 64 14.91 -7.34 -9.94
N PHE A 65 15.01 -7.85 -11.16
CA PHE A 65 15.94 -8.93 -11.46
C PHE A 65 17.40 -8.43 -11.48
N ASN A 66 18.34 -9.32 -11.18
CA ASN A 66 19.76 -9.10 -11.47
C ASN A 66 20.00 -9.27 -12.97
N GLN A 67 21.17 -8.80 -13.46
CA GLN A 67 21.48 -8.81 -14.89
C GLN A 67 21.33 -10.17 -15.59
N PRO A 68 21.86 -11.30 -15.06
CA PRO A 68 21.70 -12.59 -15.75
C PRO A 68 20.24 -12.99 -15.92
N ARG A 69 19.42 -12.84 -14.86
CA ARG A 69 17.99 -13.15 -14.94
C ARG A 69 17.23 -12.19 -15.84
N LEU A 70 17.62 -10.91 -15.85
CA LEU A 70 17.01 -9.91 -16.73
C LEU A 70 17.32 -10.20 -18.19
N GLY A 71 18.55 -10.62 -18.52
CA GLY A 71 18.93 -11.07 -19.84
C GLY A 71 18.10 -12.26 -20.33
N LEU A 72 17.92 -13.28 -19.46
CA LEU A 72 17.08 -14.43 -19.75
C LEU A 72 15.61 -14.03 -19.95
N LEU A 73 15.08 -13.14 -19.10
CA LEU A 73 13.72 -12.62 -19.22
C LEU A 73 13.54 -11.93 -20.58
N ARG A 74 14.44 -11.00 -20.92
CA ARG A 74 14.37 -10.21 -22.16
C ARG A 74 14.52 -11.07 -23.42
N GLY A 75 15.37 -12.10 -23.35
CA GLY A 75 15.59 -12.99 -24.49
C GLY A 75 14.46 -14.00 -24.74
N ARG A 76 13.55 -14.21 -23.78
CA ARG A 76 12.50 -15.21 -23.88
C ARG A 76 11.07 -14.67 -23.80
N ALA A 77 10.83 -13.55 -23.12
CA ALA A 77 9.52 -12.93 -23.07
C ALA A 77 9.23 -12.12 -24.34
N LYS A 78 8.05 -12.28 -24.93
CA LYS A 78 7.60 -11.51 -26.09
C LYS A 78 7.42 -10.04 -25.73
N ARG A 79 6.68 -9.78 -24.64
CA ARG A 79 6.45 -8.44 -24.09
C ARG A 79 6.54 -8.47 -22.58
N ILE A 80 7.12 -7.44 -21.99
CA ILE A 80 7.26 -7.27 -20.54
C ILE A 80 6.50 -6.03 -20.13
N VAL A 81 5.57 -6.19 -19.19
CA VAL A 81 4.92 -5.09 -18.44
C VAL A 81 5.45 -5.12 -17.04
N TYR A 82 5.91 -3.98 -16.53
CA TYR A 82 6.42 -3.85 -15.17
C TYR A 82 5.53 -2.93 -14.37
N ASP A 83 4.96 -3.44 -13.27
CA ASP A 83 4.09 -2.72 -12.35
C ASP A 83 4.76 -2.49 -11.01
N PHE A 84 4.59 -1.28 -10.44
CA PHE A 84 5.07 -0.98 -9.10
C PHE A 84 4.30 0.19 -8.45
N ASP A 85 4.07 0.07 -7.15
CA ASP A 85 3.28 0.95 -6.30
C ASP A 85 4.03 1.37 -5.02
N ASP A 86 5.34 1.17 -4.99
CA ASP A 86 6.27 1.67 -3.98
C ASP A 86 7.54 2.19 -4.65
N ALA A 87 8.24 3.11 -4.00
CA ALA A 87 9.51 3.66 -4.48
C ALA A 87 10.67 2.65 -4.37
N VAL A 88 10.52 1.50 -5.08
CA VAL A 88 11.42 0.34 -5.02
C VAL A 88 12.89 0.66 -5.30
N MET A 89 13.18 1.80 -5.94
CA MET A 89 14.53 2.31 -6.22
C MET A 89 15.22 2.85 -4.97
N TYR A 90 14.47 3.18 -3.91
CA TYR A 90 14.98 3.68 -2.63
C TYR A 90 14.97 2.59 -1.55
N ARG A 91 15.62 2.85 -0.41
CA ARG A 91 15.42 2.10 0.83
C ARG A 91 14.15 2.62 1.51
N ASN A 92 13.54 1.82 2.36
CA ASN A 92 12.40 2.24 3.16
C ASN A 92 12.80 3.27 4.23
N SER A 93 11.82 3.96 4.80
CA SER A 93 11.99 5.02 5.80
C SER A 93 12.50 4.55 7.18
N LYS A 94 12.82 3.26 7.36
CA LYS A 94 13.47 2.75 8.59
C LYS A 94 14.95 3.16 8.68
N GLY A 95 15.61 3.37 7.53
CA GLY A 95 17.02 3.76 7.46
C GLY A 95 17.22 5.27 7.33
N LYS A 96 18.37 5.78 7.82
CA LYS A 96 18.72 7.21 7.71
C LYS A 96 19.02 7.66 6.28
N ASP A 97 19.52 6.77 5.42
CA ASP A 97 19.87 7.05 4.03
C ASP A 97 18.91 6.32 3.07
N PRO A 98 18.03 7.05 2.36
CA PRO A 98 17.10 6.45 1.41
C PRO A 98 17.79 5.97 0.14
N ILE A 99 19.01 6.46 -0.18
CA ILE A 99 19.67 6.22 -1.45
C ILE A 99 20.33 4.84 -1.47
N SER A 100 20.12 4.09 -2.55
CA SER A 100 20.77 2.82 -2.81
C SER A 100 21.13 2.70 -4.28
N GLN A 101 22.40 2.83 -4.60
CA GLN A 101 22.89 2.71 -5.99
C GLN A 101 22.51 1.35 -6.60
N THR A 102 22.61 0.26 -5.83
CA THR A 102 22.23 -1.08 -6.31
C THR A 102 20.74 -1.18 -6.63
N ARG A 103 19.87 -0.63 -5.76
CA ARG A 103 18.42 -0.61 -6.00
C ARG A 103 18.10 0.23 -7.23
N ARG A 104 18.66 1.45 -7.30
CA ARG A 104 18.47 2.35 -8.43
C ARG A 104 18.95 1.74 -9.76
N ARG A 105 20.16 1.14 -9.80
CA ARG A 105 20.67 0.46 -10.98
C ARG A 105 19.75 -0.65 -11.47
N ARG A 106 19.31 -1.54 -10.54
CA ARG A 106 18.40 -2.64 -10.90
C ARG A 106 17.03 -2.13 -11.34
N PHE A 107 16.53 -1.06 -10.75
CA PHE A 107 15.29 -0.41 -11.17
C PHE A 107 15.41 0.11 -12.61
N VAL A 108 16.43 0.92 -12.90
CA VAL A 108 16.66 1.46 -14.26
C VAL A 108 16.80 0.34 -15.29
N GLN A 109 17.49 -0.74 -14.96
CA GLN A 109 17.63 -1.90 -15.85
C GLN A 109 16.28 -2.57 -16.14
N MET A 110 15.42 -2.73 -15.12
CA MET A 110 14.06 -3.26 -15.30
C MET A 110 13.22 -2.35 -16.20
N ILE A 111 13.22 -1.03 -15.92
CA ILE A 111 12.47 -0.04 -16.69
C ILE A 111 12.88 -0.07 -18.17
N ARG A 112 14.18 -0.07 -18.48
CA ARG A 112 14.70 -0.16 -19.84
C ARG A 112 14.38 -1.47 -20.56
N ALA A 113 14.27 -2.57 -19.80
CA ALA A 113 13.93 -3.88 -20.34
C ALA A 113 12.42 -4.05 -20.59
N SER A 114 11.58 -3.22 -20.00
CA SER A 114 10.12 -3.33 -20.09
C SER A 114 9.60 -2.65 -21.36
N ASN A 115 8.62 -3.27 -22.01
CA ASN A 115 7.90 -2.69 -23.13
C ASN A 115 6.91 -1.61 -22.67
N PHE A 116 6.34 -1.80 -21.47
CA PHE A 116 5.42 -0.87 -20.85
C PHE A 116 5.61 -0.89 -19.33
N VAL A 117 5.38 0.24 -18.68
CA VAL A 117 5.50 0.38 -17.24
C VAL A 117 4.20 0.95 -16.68
N ILE A 118 3.74 0.37 -15.58
CA ILE A 118 2.61 0.87 -14.80
C ILE A 118 3.16 1.41 -13.49
N ALA A 119 2.96 2.68 -13.24
CA ALA A 119 3.34 3.37 -12.01
C ALA A 119 2.09 3.62 -11.15
N GLY A 120 2.21 3.49 -9.83
CA GLY A 120 1.06 3.67 -8.95
C GLY A 120 0.70 5.13 -8.67
N ASN A 121 1.60 6.10 -8.97
CA ASN A 121 1.37 7.54 -8.83
C ASN A 121 2.31 8.35 -9.73
N GLU A 122 2.10 9.67 -9.80
CA GLU A 122 2.87 10.57 -10.67
C GLU A 122 4.35 10.69 -10.25
N PHE A 123 4.67 10.65 -8.95
CA PHE A 123 6.06 10.61 -8.50
C PHE A 123 6.78 9.37 -9.04
N LEU A 124 6.15 8.20 -8.98
CA LEU A 124 6.72 6.97 -9.53
C LEU A 124 6.87 7.04 -11.04
N LYS A 125 5.91 7.61 -11.77
CA LYS A 125 5.98 7.87 -13.21
C LYS A 125 7.17 8.78 -13.56
N SER A 126 7.39 9.84 -12.80
CA SER A 126 8.52 10.75 -13.00
C SER A 126 9.88 10.05 -12.89
N GLN A 127 9.98 9.01 -12.05
CA GLN A 127 11.21 8.21 -11.92
C GLN A 127 11.45 7.27 -13.11
N VAL A 128 10.42 6.98 -13.90
CA VAL A 128 10.47 6.10 -15.10
C VAL A 128 10.79 6.88 -16.37
N LEU A 129 10.14 8.02 -16.57
CA LEU A 129 10.17 8.81 -17.81
C LEU A 129 11.56 9.03 -18.42
N PRO A 130 12.65 9.28 -17.65
CA PRO A 130 13.98 9.44 -18.21
C PRO A 130 14.56 8.18 -18.87
N PHE A 131 13.95 7.00 -18.65
CA PHE A 131 14.48 5.71 -19.09
C PHE A 131 13.53 4.92 -19.99
N ASN A 132 12.21 5.20 -19.91
CA ASN A 132 11.18 4.57 -20.73
C ASN A 132 9.96 5.52 -20.84
N PRO A 133 9.66 6.01 -22.05
CA PRO A 133 8.50 6.89 -22.27
C PRO A 133 7.16 6.14 -22.22
N ASN A 134 7.17 4.81 -22.37
CA ASN A 134 5.96 3.98 -22.34
C ASN A 134 5.57 3.70 -20.88
N VAL A 135 5.11 4.71 -20.18
CA VAL A 135 4.69 4.62 -18.78
C VAL A 135 3.37 5.35 -18.56
N GLU A 136 2.46 4.69 -17.84
CA GLU A 136 1.20 5.28 -17.41
C GLU A 136 1.00 5.11 -15.91
N VAL A 137 0.23 6.05 -15.33
CA VAL A 137 -0.22 5.95 -13.95
C VAL A 137 -1.54 5.19 -13.92
N ILE A 138 -1.52 4.04 -13.23
CA ILE A 138 -2.73 3.35 -12.83
C ILE A 138 -2.76 3.37 -11.31
N PRO A 139 -3.59 4.23 -10.69
CA PRO A 139 -3.71 4.31 -9.24
C PRO A 139 -4.14 2.99 -8.62
N THR A 140 -3.82 2.80 -7.35
CA THR A 140 -4.39 1.69 -6.58
C THR A 140 -5.87 1.98 -6.33
N SER A 141 -6.72 0.99 -6.47
CA SER A 141 -8.16 1.06 -6.17
C SER A 141 -8.57 -0.08 -5.26
N ILE A 142 -9.76 0.03 -4.71
CA ILE A 142 -10.46 -1.03 -3.98
C ILE A 142 -11.64 -1.53 -4.80
N ASP A 143 -12.10 -2.74 -4.49
CA ASP A 143 -13.30 -3.33 -5.08
C ASP A 143 -14.53 -2.83 -4.31
N GLU A 144 -15.38 -2.03 -4.96
CA GLU A 144 -16.58 -1.44 -4.34
C GLU A 144 -17.64 -2.46 -3.93
N GLU A 145 -17.66 -3.64 -4.55
CA GLU A 145 -18.55 -4.73 -4.13
C GLU A 145 -18.12 -5.32 -2.78
N ARG A 146 -16.84 -5.23 -2.45
CA ARG A 146 -16.26 -5.72 -1.21
C ARG A 146 -16.25 -4.66 -0.11
N TYR A 147 -16.04 -3.38 -0.47
CA TYR A 147 -15.94 -2.26 0.46
C TYR A 147 -17.26 -1.50 0.51
N TYR A 148 -17.98 -1.60 1.62
CA TYR A 148 -19.26 -0.94 1.86
C TYR A 148 -19.20 -0.09 3.14
N LEU A 149 -20.01 0.96 3.17
CA LEU A 149 -20.01 1.91 4.27
C LEU A 149 -20.38 1.24 5.59
N LYS A 150 -19.71 1.63 6.66
CA LYS A 150 -20.07 1.23 8.02
C LYS A 150 -21.40 1.86 8.43
N ASP A 151 -22.10 1.23 9.34
CA ASP A 151 -23.30 1.81 9.97
C ASP A 151 -22.88 2.80 11.07
N HIS A 152 -23.02 4.08 10.79
CA HIS A 152 -22.71 5.15 11.74
C HIS A 152 -23.78 5.35 12.83
N SER A 153 -24.94 4.69 12.75
CA SER A 153 -25.98 4.76 13.80
C SER A 153 -25.61 3.96 15.04
N ILE A 154 -24.69 3.02 14.93
CA ILE A 154 -24.23 2.17 16.04
C ILE A 154 -23.38 3.00 17.00
N LYS A 155 -23.94 3.33 18.16
CA LYS A 155 -23.21 4.01 19.23
C LYS A 155 -22.25 3.04 19.92
N LYS A 156 -21.02 3.45 20.08
CA LYS A 156 -19.98 2.72 20.82
C LYS A 156 -19.65 3.45 22.11
N GLU A 157 -19.29 2.71 23.15
CA GLU A 157 -18.80 3.27 24.42
C GLU A 157 -17.42 3.93 24.25
N LYS A 158 -16.60 3.39 23.35
CA LYS A 158 -15.24 3.87 23.06
C LYS A 158 -15.10 4.36 21.65
N VAL A 159 -14.24 5.36 21.46
CA VAL A 159 -13.79 5.81 20.15
C VAL A 159 -12.55 5.00 19.75
N THR A 160 -12.66 4.25 18.67
CA THR A 160 -11.57 3.41 18.15
C THR A 160 -10.75 4.15 17.10
N ILE A 161 -9.54 4.53 17.47
CA ILE A 161 -8.53 5.03 16.56
C ILE A 161 -7.89 3.80 15.89
N GLY A 162 -7.94 3.68 14.58
CA GLY A 162 -7.55 2.47 13.87
C GLY A 162 -6.36 2.65 12.93
N TRP A 163 -5.52 1.64 12.90
CA TRP A 163 -4.46 1.53 11.89
C TRP A 163 -4.35 0.08 11.39
N ILE A 164 -4.25 -0.06 10.06
CA ILE A 164 -4.04 -1.33 9.39
C ILE A 164 -2.73 -1.32 8.61
N GLY A 165 -1.93 -2.38 8.71
CA GLY A 165 -0.66 -2.46 7.99
C GLY A 165 0.10 -3.75 8.22
N ASP A 166 1.42 -3.69 8.01
CA ASP A 166 2.35 -4.80 8.18
C ASP A 166 3.60 -4.37 8.96
N HIS A 167 4.45 -5.36 9.33
CA HIS A 167 5.75 -5.10 9.99
C HIS A 167 6.66 -4.14 9.21
N GLY A 168 6.45 -3.99 7.92
CA GLY A 168 7.20 -3.05 7.07
C GLY A 168 6.85 -1.60 7.34
N SER A 169 5.63 -1.32 7.82
CA SER A 169 5.06 0.02 7.97
C SER A 169 4.72 0.42 9.41
N ILE A 170 4.66 -0.50 10.37
CA ILE A 170 4.29 -0.20 11.76
C ILE A 170 5.19 0.84 12.45
N HIS A 171 6.45 0.96 12.00
CA HIS A 171 7.40 1.95 12.54
C HIS A 171 6.95 3.41 12.38
N TYR A 172 6.05 3.70 11.43
CA TYR A 172 5.42 5.02 11.33
C TYR A 172 4.47 5.26 12.51
N LEU A 173 3.69 4.22 12.85
CA LEU A 173 2.76 4.28 13.99
C LEU A 173 3.50 4.31 15.33
N GLU A 174 4.57 3.55 15.48
CA GLU A 174 5.39 3.53 16.70
C GLU A 174 5.97 4.91 17.06
N LYS A 175 6.30 5.72 16.07
CA LYS A 175 6.77 7.09 16.28
C LYS A 175 5.70 8.02 16.86
N MET A 176 4.43 7.63 16.78
CA MET A 176 3.30 8.39 17.32
C MET A 176 2.98 8.06 18.78
N ARG A 177 3.76 7.20 19.46
CA ARG A 177 3.53 6.85 20.88
C ARG A 177 3.26 8.07 21.78
N PRO A 178 4.06 9.15 21.75
CA PRO A 178 3.78 10.31 22.60
C PRO A 178 2.41 10.93 22.35
N ILE A 179 1.94 10.94 21.10
CA ILE A 179 0.61 11.41 20.72
C ILE A 179 -0.46 10.52 21.33
N PHE A 180 -0.32 9.20 21.20
CA PHE A 180 -1.28 8.24 21.77
C PHE A 180 -1.36 8.31 23.27
N GLU A 181 -0.24 8.52 23.95
CA GLU A 181 -0.20 8.72 25.40
C GLU A 181 -0.90 10.03 25.82
N GLY A 182 -0.71 11.11 25.06
CA GLY A 182 -1.43 12.36 25.27
C GLY A 182 -2.94 12.21 25.08
N ILE A 183 -3.34 11.55 24.00
CA ILE A 183 -4.75 11.25 23.71
C ILE A 183 -5.38 10.34 24.78
N GLY A 184 -4.69 9.27 25.20
CA GLY A 184 -5.20 8.35 26.22
C GLY A 184 -5.45 9.02 27.57
N LYS A 185 -4.53 9.92 28.00
CA LYS A 185 -4.72 10.74 29.22
C LYS A 185 -5.92 11.67 29.12
N ARG A 186 -6.08 12.33 27.96
CA ARG A 186 -7.16 13.29 27.75
C ARG A 186 -8.52 12.63 27.53
N PHE A 187 -8.54 11.47 26.84
CA PHE A 187 -9.74 10.75 26.42
C PHE A 187 -9.70 9.28 26.87
N PRO A 188 -9.96 8.97 28.16
CA PRO A 188 -9.92 7.58 28.68
C PRO A 188 -10.91 6.61 27.98
N HIS A 189 -11.88 7.16 27.25
CA HIS A 189 -12.85 6.40 26.45
C HIS A 189 -12.37 6.18 25.01
N SER A 190 -11.10 6.46 24.70
CA SER A 190 -10.48 6.12 23.41
C SER A 190 -9.64 4.85 23.51
N GLU A 191 -9.45 4.19 22.37
CA GLU A 191 -8.57 3.04 22.24
C GLU A 191 -7.85 3.09 20.87
N LEU A 192 -6.66 2.48 20.80
CA LEU A 192 -5.92 2.30 19.55
C LEU A 192 -6.05 0.85 19.09
N LYS A 193 -6.74 0.59 17.97
CA LYS A 193 -6.79 -0.73 17.33
C LYS A 193 -5.72 -0.84 16.26
N ILE A 194 -4.80 -1.79 16.42
CA ILE A 194 -3.72 -2.09 15.47
C ILE A 194 -4.05 -3.41 14.79
N VAL A 195 -4.32 -3.37 13.47
CA VAL A 195 -4.53 -4.55 12.62
C VAL A 195 -3.23 -4.82 11.86
N CYS A 196 -2.43 -5.78 12.33
CA CYS A 196 -1.06 -6.02 11.85
C CYS A 196 -0.59 -7.44 12.17
N ASP A 197 0.59 -7.81 11.68
CA ASP A 197 1.30 -9.04 12.03
C ASP A 197 2.23 -8.88 13.25
N ILE A 198 2.54 -7.64 13.66
CA ILE A 198 3.29 -7.30 14.87
C ILE A 198 2.67 -6.13 15.59
N PHE A 199 2.98 -5.95 16.88
CA PHE A 199 2.35 -4.96 17.75
C PHE A 199 3.38 -4.28 18.65
N PHE A 200 2.94 -3.17 19.27
CA PHE A 200 3.62 -2.52 20.40
C PHE A 200 2.61 -2.18 21.50
N ASP A 201 3.07 -1.66 22.62
CA ASP A 201 2.24 -1.21 23.73
C ASP A 201 2.45 0.27 24.03
N CYS A 202 1.41 0.94 24.56
CA CYS A 202 1.46 2.27 25.19
C CYS A 202 0.87 2.17 26.58
N GLU A 203 1.31 3.03 27.49
CA GLU A 203 0.87 2.97 28.90
C GLU A 203 -0.50 3.64 29.10
N GLU A 204 -0.75 4.74 28.43
CA GLU A 204 -1.89 5.63 28.72
C GLU A 204 -3.12 5.38 27.82
N ILE A 205 -3.00 4.55 26.78
CA ILE A 205 -4.09 4.20 25.88
C ILE A 205 -4.22 2.68 25.75
N HIS A 206 -5.44 2.18 25.82
CA HIS A 206 -5.69 0.76 25.59
C HIS A 206 -5.42 0.37 24.14
N ILE A 207 -4.57 -0.64 23.90
CA ILE A 207 -4.25 -1.14 22.57
C ILE A 207 -4.98 -2.45 22.30
N VAL A 208 -5.85 -2.43 21.29
CA VAL A 208 -6.49 -3.63 20.74
C VAL A 208 -5.58 -4.21 19.66
N LYS A 209 -4.94 -5.34 19.94
CA LYS A 209 -4.03 -6.06 19.05
C LYS A 209 -4.80 -7.06 18.21
N LYS A 210 -4.94 -6.81 16.92
CA LYS A 210 -5.70 -7.67 15.99
C LYS A 210 -4.77 -8.20 14.90
N PRO A 211 -4.45 -9.51 14.86
CA PRO A 211 -3.75 -10.11 13.73
C PRO A 211 -4.56 -9.93 12.44
N TRP A 212 -3.89 -9.43 11.39
CA TRP A 212 -4.54 -9.19 10.11
C TRP A 212 -4.95 -10.52 9.45
N LYS A 213 -6.15 -10.53 8.89
CA LYS A 213 -6.67 -11.61 8.04
C LYS A 213 -7.44 -11.01 6.86
N SER A 214 -7.27 -11.58 5.67
CA SER A 214 -7.88 -11.07 4.43
C SER A 214 -9.41 -11.05 4.49
N GLU A 215 -10.01 -12.07 5.07
CA GLU A 215 -11.46 -12.23 5.20
C GLU A 215 -12.09 -11.30 6.24
N GLU A 216 -11.31 -10.83 7.21
CA GLU A 216 -11.76 -9.95 8.30
C GLU A 216 -11.44 -8.46 8.02
N GLU A 217 -10.69 -8.15 6.95
CA GLU A 217 -10.13 -6.82 6.66
C GLU A 217 -11.19 -5.70 6.62
N VAL A 218 -12.32 -5.92 5.92
CA VAL A 218 -13.36 -4.91 5.81
C VAL A 218 -14.07 -4.68 7.15
N ALA A 219 -14.37 -5.76 7.88
CA ALA A 219 -14.96 -5.66 9.21
C ALA A 219 -14.03 -4.97 10.21
N ASP A 220 -12.72 -5.24 10.13
CA ASP A 220 -11.72 -4.55 10.94
C ASP A 220 -11.68 -3.05 10.64
N LEU A 221 -11.70 -2.67 9.35
CA LEU A 221 -11.75 -1.26 8.92
C LEU A 221 -13.04 -0.56 9.39
N GLN A 222 -14.20 -1.20 9.25
CA GLN A 222 -15.49 -0.67 9.72
C GLN A 222 -15.57 -0.52 11.25
N SER A 223 -14.74 -1.27 11.98
CA SER A 223 -14.64 -1.12 13.44
C SER A 223 -13.94 0.16 13.89
N PHE A 224 -13.20 0.83 13.00
CA PHE A 224 -12.53 2.10 13.29
C PHE A 224 -13.53 3.27 13.29
N ASP A 225 -13.24 4.28 14.11
CA ASP A 225 -13.93 5.55 14.10
C ASP A 225 -13.05 6.66 13.48
N ILE A 226 -11.74 6.48 13.54
CA ILE A 226 -10.74 7.37 12.95
C ILE A 226 -9.63 6.50 12.36
N GLY A 227 -9.32 6.64 11.09
CA GLY A 227 -8.20 5.96 10.43
C GLY A 227 -6.91 6.79 10.45
N LEU A 228 -5.77 6.13 10.57
CA LEU A 228 -4.46 6.79 10.63
C LEU A 228 -3.59 6.48 9.40
N MET A 229 -2.97 7.54 8.83
CA MET A 229 -1.95 7.37 7.79
C MET A 229 -0.73 8.27 8.03
N PRO A 230 0.06 7.99 9.09
CA PRO A 230 1.30 8.71 9.34
C PRO A 230 2.37 8.30 8.33
N LEU A 231 3.08 9.28 7.80
CA LEU A 231 4.25 9.11 6.95
C LEU A 231 5.36 10.08 7.36
N VAL A 232 6.59 9.74 6.97
CA VAL A 232 7.73 10.66 7.02
C VAL A 232 7.91 11.28 5.65
N ASP A 233 8.27 12.54 5.56
CA ASP A 233 8.54 13.22 4.29
C ASP A 233 9.90 12.78 3.74
N ASP A 234 9.88 11.72 2.95
CA ASP A 234 11.05 11.14 2.30
C ASP A 234 10.72 10.51 0.94
N PRO A 235 11.73 10.24 0.09
CA PRO A 235 11.51 9.66 -1.24
C PRO A 235 10.81 8.30 -1.25
N TRP A 236 10.91 7.51 -0.18
CA TRP A 236 10.18 6.26 -0.07
C TRP A 236 8.67 6.51 0.12
N SER A 237 8.32 7.44 1.00
CA SER A 237 6.94 7.82 1.31
C SER A 237 6.25 8.52 0.13
N TRP A 238 6.98 9.30 -0.68
CA TRP A 238 6.44 9.90 -1.92
C TRP A 238 5.97 8.85 -2.93
N GLY A 239 6.58 7.66 -2.90
CA GLY A 239 6.16 6.54 -3.74
C GLY A 239 5.00 5.71 -3.20
N LYS A 240 4.43 6.06 -2.04
CA LYS A 240 3.22 5.39 -1.53
C LYS A 240 2.01 5.71 -2.38
N CYS A 241 1.09 4.74 -2.52
CA CYS A 241 -0.11 4.87 -3.34
C CYS A 241 -1.41 4.96 -2.53
N GLY A 242 -1.32 5.29 -1.24
CA GLY A 242 -2.45 5.69 -0.40
C GLY A 242 -3.48 4.61 -0.07
N LEU A 243 -3.18 3.33 -0.25
CA LEU A 243 -4.15 2.23 -0.09
C LEU A 243 -4.96 2.33 1.22
N LYS A 244 -4.32 2.63 2.37
CA LYS A 244 -5.02 2.73 3.64
C LYS A 244 -6.08 3.85 3.64
N ILE A 245 -5.75 5.01 3.07
CA ILE A 245 -6.70 6.14 2.94
C ILE A 245 -7.90 5.71 2.11
N ILE A 246 -7.65 5.08 0.96
CA ILE A 246 -8.71 4.60 0.06
C ILE A 246 -9.59 3.55 0.77
N GLN A 247 -8.98 2.66 1.56
CA GLN A 247 -9.71 1.67 2.35
C GLN A 247 -10.58 2.33 3.44
N TYR A 248 -10.05 3.30 4.20
CA TYR A 248 -10.81 4.04 5.21
C TYR A 248 -11.99 4.79 4.57
N GLN A 249 -11.73 5.54 3.52
CA GLN A 249 -12.78 6.27 2.79
C GLN A 249 -13.82 5.33 2.19
N GLY A 250 -13.39 4.18 1.65
CA GLY A 250 -14.28 3.15 1.09
C GLY A 250 -15.25 2.53 2.10
N VAL A 251 -14.94 2.58 3.39
CA VAL A 251 -15.84 2.13 4.47
C VAL A 251 -16.45 3.29 5.27
N GLY A 252 -16.26 4.55 4.84
CA GLY A 252 -16.82 5.72 5.49
C GLY A 252 -16.13 6.10 6.81
N VAL A 253 -14.83 5.83 6.96
CA VAL A 253 -14.03 6.19 8.13
C VAL A 253 -13.18 7.42 7.81
N PRO A 254 -13.31 8.54 8.55
CA PRO A 254 -12.47 9.71 8.36
C PRO A 254 -11.01 9.40 8.67
N VAL A 255 -10.09 10.03 7.96
CA VAL A 255 -8.66 9.80 8.13
C VAL A 255 -7.94 11.02 8.67
N VAL A 256 -7.00 10.80 9.59
CA VAL A 256 -5.95 11.79 9.89
C VAL A 256 -4.66 11.30 9.25
N CYS A 257 -4.02 12.14 8.44
CA CYS A 257 -2.83 11.74 7.70
C CYS A 257 -1.76 12.83 7.64
N THR A 258 -0.51 12.42 7.47
CA THR A 258 0.55 13.37 7.08
C THR A 258 0.37 13.74 5.60
N PRO A 259 0.34 15.04 5.23
CA PRO A 259 0.14 15.49 3.84
C PRO A 259 1.43 15.32 3.01
N VAL A 260 1.85 14.06 2.80
CA VAL A 260 3.05 13.66 2.08
C VAL A 260 2.68 12.81 0.85
N GLY A 261 3.26 13.13 -0.29
CA GLY A 261 3.02 12.42 -1.54
C GLY A 261 1.54 12.38 -1.90
N ILE A 262 1.05 11.21 -2.31
CA ILE A 262 -0.34 11.00 -2.74
C ILE A 262 -1.38 11.28 -1.65
N ASN A 263 -1.00 11.34 -0.37
CA ASN A 263 -1.95 11.66 0.70
C ASN A 263 -2.58 13.05 0.49
N ARG A 264 -1.83 14.01 -0.11
CA ARG A 264 -2.34 15.35 -0.46
C ARG A 264 -3.42 15.32 -1.53
N ASP A 265 -3.34 14.35 -2.44
CA ASP A 265 -4.29 14.24 -3.54
C ASP A 265 -5.56 13.48 -3.12
N LEU A 266 -5.42 12.54 -2.16
CA LEU A 266 -6.51 11.70 -1.67
C LEU A 266 -7.31 12.36 -0.54
N VAL A 267 -6.69 13.26 0.22
CA VAL A 267 -7.31 13.93 1.36
C VAL A 267 -7.34 15.44 1.14
N GLU A 268 -8.53 15.98 1.06
CA GLU A 268 -8.82 17.41 1.14
C GLU A 268 -9.07 17.77 2.60
N ASP A 269 -8.15 18.59 3.17
CA ASP A 269 -8.17 18.92 4.59
C ASP A 269 -9.47 19.59 5.02
N GLY A 270 -10.11 19.04 6.06
CA GLY A 270 -11.41 19.50 6.56
C GLY A 270 -12.63 19.02 5.76
N VAL A 271 -12.47 18.28 4.67
CA VAL A 271 -13.57 17.78 3.83
C VAL A 271 -13.75 16.26 3.97
N ASN A 272 -12.74 15.46 3.60
CA ASN A 272 -12.81 14.01 3.66
C ASN A 272 -11.75 13.39 4.58
N GLY A 273 -11.05 14.22 5.36
CA GLY A 273 -10.05 13.87 6.34
C GLY A 273 -9.34 15.10 6.88
N LEU A 274 -8.34 14.89 7.72
CA LEU A 274 -7.58 15.98 8.33
C LEU A 274 -6.09 15.77 8.14
N TRP A 275 -5.36 16.87 7.92
CA TRP A 275 -3.91 16.85 7.83
C TRP A 275 -3.27 17.15 9.18
N ALA A 276 -2.19 16.42 9.49
CA ALA A 276 -1.36 16.65 10.66
C ALA A 276 0.11 16.34 10.36
N THR A 277 1.02 17.21 10.79
CA THR A 277 2.47 17.09 10.58
C THR A 277 3.20 17.07 11.91
N THR A 278 2.90 17.99 12.82
CA THR A 278 3.54 18.06 14.14
C THR A 278 2.78 17.24 15.19
N GLN A 279 3.39 16.97 16.32
CA GLN A 279 2.74 16.26 17.43
C GLN A 279 1.47 17.00 17.86
N GLU A 280 1.56 18.32 18.01
CA GLU A 280 0.46 19.18 18.44
C GLU A 280 -0.71 19.12 17.44
N GLU A 281 -0.41 19.17 16.14
CA GLU A 281 -1.44 19.04 15.11
C GLU A 281 -2.13 17.66 15.17
N TRP A 282 -1.37 16.58 15.34
CA TRP A 282 -1.92 15.23 15.47
C TRP A 282 -2.84 15.13 16.69
N GLU A 283 -2.41 15.64 17.85
CA GLU A 283 -3.23 15.65 19.07
C GLU A 283 -4.50 16.50 18.91
N GLU A 284 -4.38 17.69 18.27
CA GLU A 284 -5.53 18.55 17.95
C GLU A 284 -6.53 17.84 17.03
N LYS A 285 -6.08 17.34 15.87
CA LYS A 285 -6.97 16.74 14.87
C LYS A 285 -7.64 15.46 15.39
N LEU A 286 -6.91 14.63 16.13
CA LEU A 286 -7.50 13.48 16.81
C LEU A 286 -8.52 13.89 17.86
N SER A 287 -8.23 14.92 18.68
CA SER A 287 -9.16 15.43 19.69
C SER A 287 -10.48 15.92 19.06
N VAL A 288 -10.39 16.70 17.98
CA VAL A 288 -11.57 17.20 17.25
C VAL A 288 -12.46 16.04 16.79
N LEU A 289 -11.88 14.99 16.22
CA LEU A 289 -12.63 13.82 15.76
C LEU A 289 -13.15 12.96 16.93
N ILE A 290 -12.45 12.87 18.07
CA ILE A 290 -12.93 12.15 19.25
C ILE A 290 -14.12 12.86 19.88
N GLU A 291 -14.07 14.17 20.01
CA GLU A 291 -15.12 14.98 20.65
C GLU A 291 -16.36 15.16 19.75
N ASN A 292 -16.20 15.18 18.44
CA ASN A 292 -17.27 15.48 17.50
C ASN A 292 -17.74 14.26 16.69
N HIS A 293 -18.72 13.55 17.23
CA HIS A 293 -19.32 12.40 16.53
C HIS A 293 -19.97 12.76 15.18
N ALA A 294 -20.55 13.95 15.05
CA ALA A 294 -21.20 14.37 13.82
C ALA A 294 -20.18 14.65 12.69
N LEU A 295 -18.94 15.00 13.05
CA LEU A 295 -17.88 15.23 12.09
C LEU A 295 -17.24 13.89 11.61
N ARG A 296 -17.27 12.86 12.46
CA ARG A 296 -16.84 11.51 12.08
C ARG A 296 -17.82 10.86 11.11
#